data_402be405782311cd6b62ad4dc77328f9
#
_entry.id   402be405782311cd6b62ad4dc77328f9
#
_cell.length_a   1.000
_cell.length_b   1.000
_cell.length_c   1.000
_cell.angle_alpha   90.00
_cell.angle_beta   90.00
_cell.angle_gamma   90.00
#
_symmetry.space_group_name_H-M   'P 1'
#
loop_
_entity.id
_entity.type
_entity.pdbx_description
1 polymer ?
#
loop_
_entity_poly.entity_id
_entity_poly.type
_entity_poly.pdbx_seq_one_letter_code
_entity_poly.pdbx_strand_id
1 'polypeptide(L)'
;ALLSANILKNAMGVGIPGTGMIGLPIAIALGALIGKSEYQLEVLKDSTPEAVAEGKKLIDSQAISIGLKENIEEKLYIEIICEADGDKATAIIACGHTNFIYVAFNNQVLLNKQTTAACNEDAKKPELNLRKVYDFATTTPLDEIRFILETKRLNKAAAERSFKGNYGHELGKILKSSKSEEQILGSNTFTHILSYTSAACDARMAGAMIPVMSNSGSGNQGITATLPVVVYAEDNHKSEEELIRALTLSHLTVIYIKQSLGRLSALCGCVVAATGSSCGITYLMGGTYEQITFAVQNMIANLTGMICDGAKPSCALKLSSGVSTAVFSAILAMEHKCVSSVEGIIDNDVDRSIRNLTRIGSQGMNETDKLVLDIMTHKQCD
;
A
#
# COMPACT_ATOMS: atom_id res chain seq x y z
N ALA A 1 6.50 -17.58 -15.59
CA ALA A 1 5.78 -17.09 -14.40
C ALA A 1 4.28 -17.16 -14.65
N LEU A 2 3.51 -17.78 -13.74
CA LEU A 2 2.06 -17.83 -13.77
C LEU A 2 1.51 -17.11 -12.53
N LEU A 3 0.67 -16.10 -12.73
CA LEU A 3 0.29 -15.15 -11.69
C LEU A 3 -1.22 -15.01 -11.58
N SER A 4 -1.73 -14.75 -10.38
CA SER A 4 -3.12 -14.29 -10.24
C SER A 4 -3.33 -12.93 -10.90
N ALA A 5 -4.57 -12.65 -11.29
CA ALA A 5 -4.97 -11.38 -11.91
C ALA A 5 -4.54 -10.15 -11.10
N ASN A 6 -4.70 -10.21 -9.79
CA ASN A 6 -4.32 -9.11 -8.88
C ASN A 6 -2.80 -8.89 -8.81
N ILE A 7 -2.00 -9.95 -8.78
CA ILE A 7 -0.53 -9.84 -8.80
C ILE A 7 -0.09 -9.27 -10.14
N LEU A 8 -0.57 -9.83 -11.26
CA LEU A 8 -0.24 -9.35 -12.60
C LEU A 8 -0.55 -7.84 -12.73
N LYS A 9 -1.78 -7.44 -12.40
CA LYS A 9 -2.21 -6.04 -12.42
C LYS A 9 -1.28 -5.11 -11.62
N ASN A 10 -0.89 -5.51 -10.41
CA ASN A 10 -0.08 -4.67 -9.53
C ASN A 10 1.41 -4.64 -9.90
N ALA A 11 1.88 -5.62 -10.65
CA ALA A 11 3.31 -5.73 -11.00
C ALA A 11 3.65 -5.17 -12.39
N MET A 12 2.66 -4.83 -13.23
CA MET A 12 2.91 -4.37 -14.60
C MET A 12 3.61 -3.01 -14.71
N GLY A 13 3.31 -2.06 -13.85
CA GLY A 13 3.72 -0.66 -13.99
C GLY A 13 4.62 -0.12 -12.88
N VAL A 14 5.00 -0.93 -11.92
CA VAL A 14 5.82 -0.50 -10.77
C VAL A 14 7.31 -0.50 -11.14
N GLY A 15 8.04 0.53 -10.70
CA GLY A 15 9.49 0.61 -10.83
C GLY A 15 10.18 -0.47 -9.99
N ILE A 16 11.14 -1.16 -10.59
CA ILE A 16 11.95 -2.17 -9.91
C ILE A 16 13.20 -1.51 -9.33
N PRO A 17 13.47 -1.69 -8.01
CA PRO A 17 14.53 -0.97 -7.31
C PRO A 17 15.89 -1.06 -7.99
N GLY A 18 16.54 0.10 -8.20
CA GLY A 18 17.89 0.20 -8.74
C GLY A 18 18.05 -0.07 -10.24
N THR A 19 16.96 -0.40 -10.97
CA THR A 19 17.05 -0.82 -12.37
C THR A 19 16.78 0.29 -13.38
N GLY A 20 16.03 1.31 -12.98
CA GLY A 20 15.44 2.29 -13.92
C GLY A 20 14.38 1.67 -14.85
N MET A 21 13.95 0.44 -14.60
CA MET A 21 12.97 -0.30 -15.39
C MET A 21 11.72 -0.59 -14.56
N ILE A 22 10.65 -0.95 -15.26
CA ILE A 22 9.35 -1.28 -14.65
C ILE A 22 8.95 -2.72 -14.94
N GLY A 23 8.12 -3.28 -14.06
CA GLY A 23 7.35 -4.48 -14.33
C GLY A 23 8.06 -5.80 -14.07
N LEU A 24 7.35 -6.86 -14.39
CA LEU A 24 7.72 -8.24 -14.10
C LEU A 24 8.98 -8.73 -14.83
N PRO A 25 9.21 -8.42 -16.13
CA PRO A 25 10.32 -9.01 -16.83
C PRO A 25 11.67 -8.82 -16.14
N ILE A 26 12.01 -7.57 -15.77
CA ILE A 26 13.26 -7.30 -15.07
C ILE A 26 13.27 -7.84 -13.64
N ALA A 27 12.14 -7.85 -12.95
CA ALA A 27 12.05 -8.41 -11.61
C ALA A 27 12.32 -9.93 -11.60
N ILE A 28 11.77 -10.66 -12.59
CA ILE A 28 11.99 -12.10 -12.77
C ILE A 28 13.44 -12.38 -13.16
N ALA A 29 13.99 -11.62 -14.13
CA ALA A 29 15.37 -11.77 -14.58
C ALA A 29 16.35 -11.59 -13.40
N LEU A 30 16.21 -10.53 -12.62
CA LEU A 30 17.06 -10.30 -11.45
C LEU A 30 16.84 -11.33 -10.35
N GLY A 31 15.60 -11.78 -10.14
CA GLY A 31 15.31 -12.86 -9.21
C GLY A 31 16.05 -14.15 -9.55
N ALA A 32 16.15 -14.48 -10.84
CA ALA A 32 16.90 -15.65 -11.32
C ALA A 32 18.42 -15.47 -11.20
N LEU A 33 18.94 -14.26 -11.45
CA LEU A 33 20.39 -13.99 -11.49
C LEU A 33 21.01 -13.78 -10.10
N ILE A 34 20.32 -13.02 -9.24
CA ILE A 34 20.90 -12.54 -7.97
C ILE A 34 19.94 -12.68 -6.78
N GLY A 35 18.73 -13.16 -6.98
CA GLY A 35 17.72 -13.24 -5.92
C GLY A 35 18.17 -14.12 -4.76
N LYS A 36 18.04 -13.60 -3.53
CA LYS A 36 18.28 -14.33 -2.28
C LYS A 36 17.02 -14.39 -1.46
N SER A 37 16.42 -15.58 -1.38
CA SER A 37 15.12 -15.79 -0.71
C SER A 37 15.13 -15.43 0.79
N GLU A 38 16.28 -15.52 1.45
CA GLU A 38 16.46 -15.11 2.85
C GLU A 38 16.22 -13.61 3.08
N TYR A 39 16.32 -12.77 2.04
CA TYR A 39 16.00 -11.35 2.12
C TYR A 39 14.49 -11.06 2.02
N GLN A 40 13.68 -12.08 1.80
CA GLN A 40 12.22 -11.98 1.74
C GLN A 40 11.75 -10.86 0.78
N LEU A 41 11.09 -9.79 1.30
CA LEU A 41 10.59 -8.69 0.46
C LEU A 41 11.69 -7.79 -0.12
N GLU A 42 12.92 -7.91 0.36
CA GLU A 42 14.09 -7.17 -0.14
C GLU A 42 14.99 -8.04 -1.04
N VAL A 43 14.43 -9.06 -1.69
CA VAL A 43 15.14 -10.08 -2.48
C VAL A 43 16.11 -9.51 -3.52
N LEU A 44 15.89 -8.30 -4.02
CA LEU A 44 16.70 -7.60 -5.01
C LEU A 44 17.62 -6.50 -4.44
N LYS A 45 17.81 -6.43 -3.12
CA LYS A 45 18.62 -5.34 -2.51
C LYS A 45 20.08 -5.30 -2.96
N ASP A 46 20.62 -6.44 -3.41
CA ASP A 46 22.00 -6.57 -3.92
C ASP A 46 22.11 -6.29 -5.43
N SER A 47 21.09 -5.67 -6.07
CA SER A 47 21.13 -5.36 -7.50
C SER A 47 22.27 -4.41 -7.83
N THR A 48 23.03 -4.78 -8.88
CA THR A 48 24.12 -3.97 -9.43
C THR A 48 23.84 -3.59 -10.88
N PRO A 49 24.52 -2.57 -11.44
CA PRO A 49 24.39 -2.22 -12.86
C PRO A 49 24.72 -3.39 -13.79
N GLU A 50 25.67 -4.24 -13.43
CA GLU A 50 26.07 -5.42 -14.19
C GLU A 50 24.96 -6.47 -14.21
N ALA A 51 24.36 -6.75 -13.03
CA ALA A 51 23.22 -7.66 -12.93
C ALA A 51 22.00 -7.14 -13.74
N VAL A 52 21.77 -5.83 -13.74
CA VAL A 52 20.70 -5.21 -14.55
C VAL A 52 21.00 -5.36 -16.05
N ALA A 53 22.25 -5.18 -16.48
CA ALA A 53 22.64 -5.38 -17.87
C ALA A 53 22.46 -6.84 -18.31
N GLU A 54 22.80 -7.80 -17.45
CA GLU A 54 22.61 -9.22 -17.72
C GLU A 54 21.11 -9.59 -17.74
N GLY A 55 20.33 -9.03 -16.82
CA GLY A 55 18.86 -9.18 -16.79
C GLY A 55 18.20 -8.68 -18.08
N LYS A 56 18.68 -7.59 -18.67
CA LYS A 56 18.21 -7.10 -19.97
C LYS A 56 18.47 -8.11 -21.09
N LYS A 57 19.64 -8.72 -21.13
CA LYS A 57 19.95 -9.76 -22.13
C LYS A 57 19.00 -10.96 -21.99
N LEU A 58 18.67 -11.35 -20.76
CA LEU A 58 17.72 -12.44 -20.50
C LEU A 58 16.31 -12.09 -21.01
N ILE A 59 15.88 -10.84 -20.88
CA ILE A 59 14.62 -10.36 -21.43
C ILE A 59 14.67 -10.35 -22.97
N ASP A 60 15.73 -9.80 -23.55
CA ASP A 60 15.89 -9.67 -25.01
C ASP A 60 15.97 -11.05 -25.69
N SER A 61 16.48 -12.07 -25.02
CA SER A 61 16.51 -13.46 -25.50
C SER A 61 15.14 -14.15 -25.44
N GLN A 62 14.10 -13.49 -24.96
CA GLN A 62 12.75 -14.04 -24.77
C GLN A 62 12.71 -15.29 -23.85
N ALA A 63 13.67 -15.44 -22.95
CA ALA A 63 13.72 -16.55 -22.01
C ALA A 63 12.66 -16.47 -20.90
N ILE A 64 11.94 -15.35 -20.78
CA ILE A 64 10.93 -15.12 -19.73
C ILE A 64 9.55 -15.09 -20.36
N SER A 65 8.69 -16.00 -19.92
CA SER A 65 7.25 -16.03 -20.27
C SER A 65 6.41 -15.69 -19.04
N ILE A 66 5.42 -14.82 -19.21
CA ILE A 66 4.54 -14.36 -18.14
C ILE A 66 3.09 -14.58 -18.56
N GLY A 67 2.32 -15.26 -17.72
CA GLY A 67 0.93 -15.59 -17.99
C GLY A 67 0.02 -15.42 -16.78
N LEU A 68 -1.27 -15.37 -17.08
CA LEU A 68 -2.33 -15.43 -16.07
C LEU A 68 -2.54 -16.90 -15.66
N LYS A 69 -2.61 -17.15 -14.36
CA LYS A 69 -3.04 -18.45 -13.84
C LYS A 69 -4.56 -18.49 -13.80
N GLU A 70 -5.14 -19.32 -14.64
CA GLU A 70 -6.59 -19.51 -14.71
C GLU A 70 -7.11 -20.41 -13.59
N ASN A 71 -8.41 -20.32 -13.30
CA ASN A 71 -9.14 -21.19 -12.37
C ASN A 71 -8.57 -21.27 -10.95
N ILE A 72 -8.07 -20.14 -10.43
CA ILE A 72 -7.64 -19.99 -9.03
C ILE A 72 -8.53 -19.00 -8.29
N GLU A 73 -8.82 -19.28 -7.01
CA GLU A 73 -9.59 -18.39 -6.13
C GLU A 73 -8.68 -17.40 -5.40
N GLU A 74 -7.40 -17.73 -5.22
CA GLU A 74 -6.42 -16.93 -4.49
C GLU A 74 -6.09 -15.64 -5.23
N LYS A 75 -6.40 -14.52 -4.60
CA LYS A 75 -6.05 -13.19 -5.12
C LYS A 75 -4.55 -12.91 -5.09
N LEU A 76 -3.79 -13.60 -4.23
CA LEU A 76 -2.34 -13.56 -4.17
C LEU A 76 -1.80 -14.95 -4.52
N TYR A 77 -1.34 -15.13 -5.76
CA TYR A 77 -0.73 -16.37 -6.24
C TYR A 77 0.38 -16.04 -7.23
N ILE A 78 1.54 -16.65 -7.00
CA ILE A 78 2.74 -16.52 -7.83
C ILE A 78 3.32 -17.91 -7.98
N GLU A 79 3.41 -18.40 -9.21
CA GLU A 79 4.07 -19.67 -9.56
C GLU A 79 5.23 -19.35 -10.53
N ILE A 80 6.43 -19.72 -10.13
CA ILE A 80 7.63 -19.57 -10.95
C ILE A 80 8.16 -20.97 -11.29
N ILE A 81 8.40 -21.19 -12.57
CA ILE A 81 9.02 -22.39 -13.12
C ILE A 81 10.30 -21.96 -13.82
N CYS A 82 11.43 -22.50 -13.40
CA CYS A 82 12.73 -22.30 -14.01
C CYS A 82 13.24 -23.60 -14.61
N GLU A 83 13.71 -23.55 -15.85
CA GLU A 83 14.29 -24.68 -16.56
C GLU A 83 15.64 -24.27 -17.15
N ALA A 84 16.70 -25.02 -16.83
CA ALA A 84 18.04 -24.81 -17.34
C ALA A 84 18.83 -26.13 -17.32
N ASP A 85 19.60 -26.38 -18.37
CA ASP A 85 20.52 -27.54 -18.49
C ASP A 85 19.87 -28.91 -18.22
N GLY A 86 18.58 -29.03 -18.46
CA GLY A 86 17.80 -30.25 -18.20
C GLY A 86 17.20 -30.36 -16.78
N ASP A 87 17.53 -29.43 -15.91
CA ASP A 87 16.92 -29.32 -14.57
C ASP A 87 15.69 -28.39 -14.58
N LYS A 88 14.77 -28.68 -13.65
CA LYS A 88 13.51 -27.93 -13.46
C LYS A 88 13.29 -27.61 -12.00
N ALA A 89 13.10 -26.34 -11.68
CA ALA A 89 12.69 -25.90 -10.34
C ALA A 89 11.31 -25.24 -10.40
N THR A 90 10.47 -25.49 -9.41
CA THR A 90 9.17 -24.87 -9.28
C THR A 90 8.99 -24.30 -7.87
N ALA A 91 8.53 -23.06 -7.75
CA ALA A 91 8.17 -22.45 -6.48
C ALA A 91 6.82 -21.75 -6.58
N ILE A 92 5.97 -21.94 -5.56
CA ILE A 92 4.65 -21.28 -5.47
C ILE A 92 4.55 -20.52 -4.16
N ILE A 93 4.19 -19.24 -4.27
CA ILE A 93 3.82 -18.36 -3.16
C ILE A 93 2.32 -18.08 -3.27
N ALA A 94 1.57 -18.29 -2.17
CA ALA A 94 0.16 -17.95 -2.12
C ALA A 94 -0.28 -17.49 -0.74
N CYS A 95 -1.41 -16.76 -0.68
CA CYS A 95 -2.06 -16.25 0.54
C CYS A 95 -1.29 -15.19 1.32
N GLY A 96 0.02 -15.13 1.19
CA GLY A 96 0.91 -14.15 1.81
C GLY A 96 2.13 -13.90 0.94
N HIS A 97 2.69 -12.68 0.98
CA HIS A 97 3.79 -12.26 0.10
C HIS A 97 5.10 -13.05 0.27
N THR A 98 5.28 -13.73 1.39
CA THR A 98 6.47 -14.54 1.70
C THR A 98 6.11 -15.99 2.04
N ASN A 99 4.84 -16.39 1.83
CA ASN A 99 4.37 -17.73 2.20
C ASN A 99 4.56 -18.71 1.02
N PHE A 100 5.67 -19.43 1.04
CA PHE A 100 5.88 -20.55 0.12
C PHE A 100 4.94 -21.69 0.49
N ILE A 101 4.13 -22.14 -0.48
CA ILE A 101 3.22 -23.27 -0.33
C ILE A 101 3.70 -24.50 -1.08
N TYR A 102 4.53 -24.34 -2.09
CA TYR A 102 5.12 -25.42 -2.85
C TYR A 102 6.52 -25.08 -3.31
N VAL A 103 7.44 -26.03 -3.20
CA VAL A 103 8.79 -25.96 -3.76
C VAL A 103 9.17 -27.36 -4.23
N ALA A 104 9.65 -27.48 -5.47
CA ALA A 104 10.13 -28.73 -6.04
C ALA A 104 11.39 -28.47 -6.88
N PHE A 105 12.27 -29.46 -6.94
CA PHE A 105 13.41 -29.54 -7.83
C PHE A 105 13.38 -30.89 -8.55
N ASN A 106 13.32 -30.87 -9.87
CA ASN A 106 13.07 -32.01 -10.73
C ASN A 106 11.86 -32.81 -10.24
N ASN A 107 12.06 -34.08 -9.90
CA ASN A 107 11.01 -34.97 -9.40
C ASN A 107 10.90 -34.98 -7.86
N GLN A 108 11.72 -34.19 -7.17
CA GLN A 108 11.74 -34.13 -5.70
C GLN A 108 10.91 -32.94 -5.20
N VAL A 109 9.84 -33.22 -4.46
CA VAL A 109 9.07 -32.20 -3.75
C VAL A 109 9.76 -31.90 -2.42
N LEU A 110 10.18 -30.62 -2.25
CA LEU A 110 10.89 -30.15 -1.05
C LEU A 110 9.93 -29.54 -0.03
N LEU A 111 8.84 -28.93 -0.52
CA LEU A 111 7.79 -28.32 0.30
C LEU A 111 6.44 -28.53 -0.39
N ASN A 112 5.44 -29.00 0.36
CA ASN A 112 4.05 -29.03 -0.10
C ASN A 112 3.11 -28.78 1.07
N LYS A 113 2.58 -27.55 1.16
CA LYS A 113 1.56 -27.16 2.13
C LYS A 113 0.21 -27.20 1.43
N GLN A 114 -0.78 -27.92 2.00
CA GLN A 114 -2.14 -27.88 1.45
C GLN A 114 -2.67 -26.44 1.50
N THR A 115 -3.18 -25.95 0.39
CA THR A 115 -3.59 -24.54 0.17
C THR A 115 -4.61 -24.05 1.21
N THR A 116 -5.57 -24.88 1.57
CA THR A 116 -6.59 -24.59 2.61
C THR A 116 -6.00 -24.36 4.02
N ALA A 117 -4.94 -25.10 4.37
CA ALA A 117 -4.25 -24.90 5.64
C ALA A 117 -3.28 -23.69 5.62
N ALA A 118 -2.68 -23.43 4.46
CA ALA A 118 -1.73 -22.33 4.29
C ALA A 118 -2.39 -20.93 4.30
N CYS A 119 -3.69 -20.83 3.98
CA CYS A 119 -4.45 -19.60 3.98
C CYS A 119 -5.15 -19.29 5.32
N ASN A 120 -5.19 -20.27 6.23
CA ASN A 120 -5.87 -20.16 7.52
C ASN A 120 -5.06 -19.47 8.65
N GLU A 121 -3.96 -18.78 8.34
CA GLU A 121 -3.22 -18.00 9.34
C GLU A 121 -4.06 -16.87 9.98
N ASP A 122 -5.19 -16.51 9.37
CA ASP A 122 -6.09 -15.48 9.91
C ASP A 122 -6.95 -15.96 11.12
N ALA A 123 -6.99 -17.25 11.40
CA ALA A 123 -7.82 -17.81 12.49
C ALA A 123 -7.42 -17.39 13.92
N LYS A 124 -6.27 -16.73 14.11
CA LYS A 124 -5.75 -16.27 15.40
C LYS A 124 -5.69 -14.75 15.57
N LYS A 125 -6.13 -13.98 14.57
CA LYS A 125 -6.07 -12.51 14.68
C LYS A 125 -7.19 -12.00 15.57
N PRO A 126 -6.91 -11.02 16.46
CA PRO A 126 -7.94 -10.42 17.29
C PRO A 126 -9.00 -9.75 16.40
N GLU A 127 -10.25 -9.95 16.73
CA GLU A 127 -11.36 -9.22 16.09
C GLU A 127 -11.34 -7.76 16.56
N LEU A 128 -11.04 -6.87 15.63
CA LEU A 128 -10.95 -5.44 15.86
C LEU A 128 -12.30 -4.75 15.60
N ASN A 129 -12.49 -3.62 16.25
CA ASN A 129 -13.44 -2.57 15.93
C ASN A 129 -12.81 -1.21 16.23
N LEU A 130 -13.41 -0.13 15.77
CA LEU A 130 -12.80 1.20 15.91
C LEU A 130 -12.60 1.60 17.37
N ARG A 131 -13.50 1.20 18.28
CA ARG A 131 -13.35 1.49 19.71
C ARG A 131 -12.15 0.80 20.32
N LYS A 132 -11.94 -0.48 20.06
CA LYS A 132 -10.75 -1.22 20.53
C LYS A 132 -9.46 -0.61 19.99
N VAL A 133 -9.46 -0.19 18.72
CA VAL A 133 -8.30 0.47 18.10
C VAL A 133 -7.99 1.79 18.80
N TYR A 134 -9.01 2.62 19.06
CA TYR A 134 -8.85 3.88 19.77
C TYR A 134 -8.34 3.68 21.21
N ASP A 135 -8.99 2.81 21.97
CA ASP A 135 -8.64 2.54 23.37
C ASP A 135 -7.20 2.03 23.45
N PHE A 136 -6.81 1.08 22.59
CA PHE A 136 -5.44 0.59 22.53
C PHE A 136 -4.42 1.71 22.24
N ALA A 137 -4.68 2.52 21.22
CA ALA A 137 -3.76 3.59 20.84
C ALA A 137 -3.58 4.65 21.94
N THR A 138 -4.65 4.91 22.71
CA THR A 138 -4.66 6.01 23.70
C THR A 138 -4.25 5.57 25.11
N THR A 139 -4.36 4.28 25.46
CA THR A 139 -4.14 3.79 26.82
C THR A 139 -2.94 2.87 26.98
N THR A 140 -2.43 2.26 25.89
CA THR A 140 -1.28 1.36 25.96
C THR A 140 -0.03 2.10 26.45
N PRO A 141 0.80 1.48 27.31
CA PRO A 141 2.10 2.05 27.73
C PRO A 141 2.96 2.40 26.49
N LEU A 142 3.57 3.58 26.51
CA LEU A 142 4.32 4.10 25.37
C LEU A 142 5.45 3.17 24.91
N ASP A 143 6.13 2.52 25.82
CA ASP A 143 7.25 1.65 25.51
C ASP A 143 6.82 0.43 24.67
N GLU A 144 5.58 -0.02 24.80
CA GLU A 144 5.03 -1.14 24.00
C GLU A 144 4.69 -0.74 22.57
N ILE A 145 4.44 0.55 22.31
CA ILE A 145 4.03 1.06 20.99
C ILE A 145 5.05 2.03 20.37
N ARG A 146 6.17 2.32 21.06
CA ARG A 146 7.21 3.23 20.56
C ARG A 146 7.83 2.78 19.24
N PHE A 147 7.86 1.47 18.96
CA PHE A 147 8.36 0.92 17.70
C PHE A 147 7.66 1.51 16.46
N ILE A 148 6.46 2.09 16.62
CA ILE A 148 5.72 2.70 15.51
C ILE A 148 6.49 3.88 14.89
N LEU A 149 7.42 4.49 15.61
CA LEU A 149 8.28 5.56 15.09
C LEU A 149 9.18 5.12 13.94
N GLU A 150 9.42 3.81 13.79
CA GLU A 150 10.14 3.28 12.64
C GLU A 150 9.42 3.58 11.32
N THR A 151 8.09 3.68 11.35
CA THR A 151 7.27 4.09 10.19
C THR A 151 7.63 5.51 9.75
N LYS A 152 7.81 6.44 10.71
CA LYS A 152 8.27 7.81 10.46
C LYS A 152 9.66 7.79 9.83
N ARG A 153 10.61 7.09 10.44
CA ARG A 153 12.01 7.05 9.99
C ARG A 153 12.12 6.61 8.53
N LEU A 154 11.49 5.49 8.17
CA LEU A 154 11.58 4.93 6.82
C LEU A 154 10.81 5.76 5.80
N ASN A 155 9.55 6.10 6.08
CA ASN A 155 8.70 6.75 5.09
C ASN A 155 9.09 8.22 4.85
N LYS A 156 9.59 8.92 5.89
CA LYS A 156 10.12 10.27 5.74
C LYS A 156 11.42 10.29 4.92
N ALA A 157 12.32 9.33 5.14
CA ALA A 157 13.52 9.17 4.34
C ALA A 157 13.21 8.97 2.85
N ALA A 158 12.12 8.24 2.51
CA ALA A 158 11.68 8.06 1.14
C ALA A 158 11.22 9.39 0.50
N ALA A 159 10.48 10.23 1.23
CA ALA A 159 10.11 11.57 0.77
C ALA A 159 11.34 12.46 0.55
N GLU A 160 12.26 12.47 1.50
CA GLU A 160 13.51 13.25 1.42
C GLU A 160 14.40 12.79 0.26
N ARG A 161 14.42 11.50 -0.03
CA ARG A 161 15.09 10.96 -1.22
C ARG A 161 14.48 11.50 -2.50
N SER A 162 13.14 11.55 -2.56
CA SER A 162 12.42 12.06 -3.72
C SER A 162 12.69 13.53 -3.99
N PHE A 163 12.75 14.35 -2.95
CA PHE A 163 13.07 15.78 -3.10
C PHE A 163 14.47 16.04 -3.69
N LYS A 164 15.40 15.11 -3.50
CA LYS A 164 16.79 15.21 -3.99
C LYS A 164 17.01 14.55 -5.35
N GLY A 165 16.01 13.90 -5.92
CA GLY A 165 16.11 13.17 -7.17
C GLY A 165 14.94 13.44 -8.10
N ASN A 166 14.88 12.71 -9.22
CA ASN A 166 13.82 12.78 -10.20
C ASN A 166 13.11 11.41 -10.21
N TYR A 167 11.93 11.35 -9.60
CA TYR A 167 11.18 10.12 -9.40
C TYR A 167 9.73 10.28 -9.83
N GLY A 168 9.23 9.34 -10.61
CA GLY A 168 7.84 9.29 -11.03
C GLY A 168 7.40 10.56 -11.77
N HIS A 169 6.30 11.16 -11.30
CA HIS A 169 5.80 12.44 -11.84
C HIS A 169 6.35 13.65 -11.09
N GLU A 170 7.24 13.46 -10.13
CA GLU A 170 7.78 14.51 -9.25
C GLU A 170 6.68 15.32 -8.52
N LEU A 171 5.51 14.73 -8.33
CA LEU A 171 4.34 15.45 -7.78
C LEU A 171 4.69 16.09 -6.43
N GLY A 172 5.31 15.34 -5.51
CA GLY A 172 5.66 15.88 -4.21
C GLY A 172 6.64 17.05 -4.28
N LYS A 173 7.62 16.98 -5.18
CA LYS A 173 8.60 18.05 -5.42
C LYS A 173 7.94 19.28 -6.05
N ILE A 174 7.03 19.08 -7.00
CA ILE A 174 6.27 20.16 -7.66
C ILE A 174 5.38 20.86 -6.63
N LEU A 175 4.67 20.11 -5.79
CA LEU A 175 3.80 20.68 -4.75
C LEU A 175 4.57 21.55 -3.73
N LYS A 176 5.82 21.21 -3.45
CA LYS A 176 6.73 21.96 -2.56
C LYS A 176 7.49 23.08 -3.27
N SER A 177 7.25 23.31 -4.55
CA SER A 177 7.95 24.36 -5.27
C SER A 177 7.39 25.74 -4.92
N SER A 178 8.26 26.75 -4.91
CA SER A 178 7.86 28.15 -4.68
C SER A 178 6.71 28.60 -5.60
N LYS A 179 6.75 28.16 -6.86
CA LYS A 179 5.70 28.49 -7.83
C LYS A 179 4.32 27.96 -7.42
N SER A 180 4.23 26.71 -6.93
CA SER A 180 2.96 26.13 -6.47
C SER A 180 2.50 26.75 -5.15
N GLU A 181 3.42 27.01 -4.23
CA GLU A 181 3.14 27.65 -2.95
C GLU A 181 2.68 29.11 -3.12
N GLU A 182 3.36 29.91 -3.93
CA GLU A 182 3.03 31.33 -4.15
C GLU A 182 1.73 31.53 -4.92
N GLN A 183 1.43 30.67 -5.91
CA GLN A 183 0.34 30.92 -6.85
C GLN A 183 -1.00 30.29 -6.45
N ILE A 184 -0.98 29.12 -5.78
CA ILE A 184 -2.22 28.33 -5.62
C ILE A 184 -2.41 27.80 -4.19
N LEU A 185 -1.40 27.13 -3.59
CA LEU A 185 -1.61 26.29 -2.42
C LEU A 185 -1.21 26.97 -1.09
N GLY A 186 -0.30 27.94 -1.14
CA GLY A 186 0.33 28.49 0.04
C GLY A 186 1.32 27.51 0.68
N SER A 187 2.26 28.04 1.48
CA SER A 187 3.15 27.23 2.33
C SER A 187 2.48 27.02 3.67
N ASN A 188 1.90 25.85 3.88
CA ASN A 188 1.15 25.50 5.09
C ASN A 188 1.15 23.99 5.32
N THR A 189 0.66 23.54 6.46
CA THR A 189 0.60 22.12 6.85
C THR A 189 -0.13 21.26 5.81
N PHE A 190 -1.18 21.76 5.18
CA PHE A 190 -1.90 21.01 4.14
C PHE A 190 -1.00 20.72 2.93
N THR A 191 -0.31 21.74 2.42
CA THR A 191 0.64 21.59 1.30
C THR A 191 1.79 20.66 1.67
N HIS A 192 2.33 20.76 2.89
CA HIS A 192 3.38 19.88 3.37
C HIS A 192 2.92 18.41 3.43
N ILE A 193 1.71 18.14 3.94
CA ILE A 193 1.11 16.80 3.96
C ILE A 193 1.05 16.21 2.54
N LEU A 194 0.52 16.98 1.57
CA LEU A 194 0.42 16.54 0.18
C LEU A 194 1.80 16.27 -0.42
N SER A 195 2.73 17.21 -0.22
CA SER A 195 4.07 17.15 -0.78
C SER A 195 4.87 15.95 -0.27
N TYR A 196 4.98 15.76 1.05
CA TYR A 196 5.75 14.66 1.62
C TYR A 196 5.15 13.28 1.28
N THR A 197 3.82 13.16 1.33
CA THR A 197 3.14 11.90 1.01
C THR A 197 3.32 11.52 -0.45
N SER A 198 3.14 12.49 -1.36
CA SER A 198 3.35 12.27 -2.79
C SER A 198 4.80 11.98 -3.13
N ALA A 199 5.76 12.69 -2.52
CA ALA A 199 7.20 12.49 -2.73
C ALA A 199 7.65 11.07 -2.35
N ALA A 200 7.23 10.56 -1.19
CA ALA A 200 7.54 9.19 -0.81
C ALA A 200 6.96 8.15 -1.79
N CYS A 201 5.75 8.40 -2.29
CA CYS A 201 5.12 7.58 -3.32
C CYS A 201 5.86 7.67 -4.65
N ASP A 202 6.25 8.86 -5.09
CA ASP A 202 7.05 9.08 -6.31
C ASP A 202 8.33 8.25 -6.26
N ALA A 203 9.11 8.35 -5.17
CA ALA A 203 10.33 7.57 -4.99
C ALA A 203 10.07 6.06 -5.05
N ARG A 204 9.09 5.58 -4.28
CA ARG A 204 8.76 4.15 -4.21
C ARG A 204 8.30 3.60 -5.55
N MET A 205 7.35 4.28 -6.21
CA MET A 205 6.75 3.79 -7.45
C MET A 205 7.69 3.84 -8.64
N ALA A 206 8.69 4.71 -8.60
CA ALA A 206 9.74 4.79 -9.60
C ALA A 206 10.93 3.84 -9.32
N GLY A 207 10.88 3.02 -8.27
CA GLY A 207 11.93 2.04 -7.97
C GLY A 207 13.18 2.63 -7.33
N ALA A 208 13.05 3.66 -6.50
CA ALA A 208 14.17 4.13 -5.69
C ALA A 208 14.68 3.02 -4.75
N MET A 209 16.01 2.88 -4.66
CA MET A 209 16.67 1.95 -3.73
C MET A 209 16.57 2.51 -2.30
N ILE A 210 15.38 2.44 -1.73
CA ILE A 210 15.09 2.89 -0.37
C ILE A 210 13.95 2.06 0.24
N PRO A 211 14.08 1.57 1.46
CA PRO A 211 13.02 0.86 2.14
C PRO A 211 11.89 1.82 2.54
N VAL A 212 10.66 1.32 2.51
CA VAL A 212 9.50 2.00 3.09
C VAL A 212 8.79 1.06 4.06
N MET A 213 8.25 1.59 5.14
CA MET A 213 7.39 0.81 6.02
C MET A 213 6.04 0.59 5.34
N SER A 214 5.66 -0.67 5.19
CA SER A 214 4.36 -1.04 4.65
C SER A 214 3.29 -1.15 5.74
N ASN A 215 2.03 -1.10 5.31
CA ASN A 215 0.89 -1.53 6.13
C ASN A 215 0.06 -2.52 5.31
N SER A 216 -0.34 -3.63 5.93
CA SER A 216 -1.16 -4.68 5.31
C SER A 216 -0.65 -5.15 3.93
N GLY A 217 0.68 -5.24 3.77
CA GLY A 217 1.34 -5.70 2.55
C GLY A 217 1.48 -4.65 1.43
N SER A 218 1.23 -3.37 1.72
CA SER A 218 1.39 -2.29 0.75
C SER A 218 2.23 -1.13 1.30
N GLY A 219 3.34 -0.80 0.61
CA GLY A 219 4.18 0.35 0.97
C GLY A 219 3.42 1.68 0.83
N ASN A 220 2.60 1.85 -0.21
CA ASN A 220 1.78 3.05 -0.36
C ASN A 220 0.77 3.23 0.78
N GLN A 221 0.20 2.14 1.30
CA GLN A 221 -0.65 2.23 2.50
C GLN A 221 0.16 2.64 3.73
N GLY A 222 1.37 2.10 3.91
CA GLY A 222 2.26 2.54 4.99
C GLY A 222 2.64 4.01 4.88
N ILE A 223 3.00 4.48 3.70
CA ILE A 223 3.30 5.90 3.42
C ILE A 223 2.10 6.78 3.78
N THR A 224 0.91 6.43 3.29
CA THR A 224 -0.33 7.20 3.49
C THR A 224 -0.79 7.20 4.95
N ALA A 225 -0.63 6.10 5.67
CA ALA A 225 -0.97 6.04 7.10
C ALA A 225 0.03 6.79 7.99
N THR A 226 1.27 7.01 7.51
CA THR A 226 2.35 7.61 8.30
C THR A 226 2.50 9.10 8.05
N LEU A 227 2.77 9.50 6.80
CA LEU A 227 3.31 10.83 6.52
C LEU A 227 2.35 11.99 6.81
N PRO A 228 1.04 11.89 6.55
CA PRO A 228 0.11 12.95 6.93
C PRO A 228 0.11 13.22 8.45
N VAL A 229 0.20 12.17 9.25
CA VAL A 229 0.22 12.25 10.71
C VAL A 229 1.55 12.85 11.19
N VAL A 230 2.68 12.40 10.63
CA VAL A 230 4.02 12.91 10.96
C VAL A 230 4.14 14.39 10.63
N VAL A 231 3.76 14.78 9.41
CA VAL A 231 3.88 16.18 8.97
C VAL A 231 2.98 17.08 9.79
N TYR A 232 1.73 16.65 10.03
CA TYR A 232 0.83 17.42 10.91
C TYR A 232 1.44 17.63 12.32
N ALA A 233 1.98 16.56 12.90
CA ALA A 233 2.58 16.63 14.24
C ALA A 233 3.80 17.56 14.27
N GLU A 234 4.69 17.47 13.28
CA GLU A 234 5.89 18.30 13.21
C GLU A 234 5.54 19.78 13.00
N ASP A 235 4.67 20.09 12.06
CA ASP A 235 4.27 21.48 11.76
C ASP A 235 3.49 22.14 12.92
N ASN A 236 2.81 21.35 13.74
CA ASN A 236 2.04 21.84 14.88
C ASN A 236 2.72 21.56 16.24
N HIS A 237 4.02 21.25 16.24
CA HIS A 237 4.88 21.09 17.44
C HIS A 237 4.29 20.10 18.47
N LYS A 238 3.69 19.00 18.00
CA LYS A 238 3.14 17.96 18.86
C LYS A 238 4.26 17.16 19.53
N SER A 239 4.00 16.69 20.75
CA SER A 239 4.93 15.86 21.49
C SER A 239 5.17 14.49 20.82
N GLU A 240 6.27 13.84 21.18
CA GLU A 240 6.56 12.49 20.72
C GLU A 240 5.48 11.49 21.14
N GLU A 241 4.93 11.63 22.35
CA GLU A 241 3.83 10.82 22.84
C GLU A 241 2.57 10.95 21.96
N GLU A 242 2.15 12.20 21.69
CA GLU A 242 1.00 12.45 20.82
C GLU A 242 1.22 11.82 19.42
N LEU A 243 2.43 11.95 18.86
CA LEU A 243 2.78 11.36 17.58
C LEU A 243 2.72 9.82 17.61
N ILE A 244 3.29 9.18 18.64
CA ILE A 244 3.26 7.71 18.79
C ILE A 244 1.81 7.21 18.84
N ARG A 245 0.96 7.82 19.64
CA ARG A 245 -0.46 7.46 19.78
C ARG A 245 -1.23 7.69 18.48
N ALA A 246 -1.02 8.81 17.82
CA ALA A 246 -1.65 9.13 16.53
C ALA A 246 -1.23 8.16 15.42
N LEU A 247 0.05 7.81 15.33
CA LEU A 247 0.54 6.80 14.38
C LEU A 247 -0.04 5.43 14.68
N THR A 248 -0.09 5.03 15.95
CA THR A 248 -0.68 3.75 16.37
C THR A 248 -2.16 3.70 15.97
N LEU A 249 -2.92 4.74 16.25
CA LEU A 249 -4.33 4.86 15.86
C LEU A 249 -4.49 4.77 14.34
N SER A 250 -3.69 5.51 13.59
CA SER A 250 -3.73 5.52 12.12
C SER A 250 -3.47 4.12 11.56
N HIS A 251 -2.37 3.49 11.96
CA HIS A 251 -1.96 2.19 11.42
C HIS A 251 -2.91 1.05 11.83
N LEU A 252 -3.40 1.04 13.07
CA LEU A 252 -4.37 0.03 13.51
C LEU A 252 -5.74 0.20 12.84
N THR A 253 -6.17 1.42 12.57
CA THR A 253 -7.40 1.67 11.78
C THR A 253 -7.28 1.06 10.39
N VAL A 254 -6.12 1.21 9.72
CA VAL A 254 -5.86 0.57 8.42
C VAL A 254 -5.93 -0.95 8.53
N ILE A 255 -5.28 -1.54 9.53
CA ILE A 255 -5.29 -3.00 9.77
C ILE A 255 -6.73 -3.47 10.01
N TYR A 256 -7.49 -2.77 10.83
CA TYR A 256 -8.89 -3.07 11.11
C TYR A 256 -9.75 -3.11 9.83
N ILE A 257 -9.71 -2.06 9.04
CA ILE A 257 -10.47 -2.01 7.78
C ILE A 257 -10.02 -3.15 6.83
N LYS A 258 -8.72 -3.43 6.78
CA LYS A 258 -8.16 -4.49 5.93
C LYS A 258 -8.53 -5.90 6.39
N GLN A 259 -8.84 -6.13 7.67
CA GLN A 259 -9.35 -7.43 8.12
C GLN A 259 -10.64 -7.82 7.39
N SER A 260 -11.55 -6.86 7.15
CA SER A 260 -12.82 -7.09 6.45
C SER A 260 -12.72 -6.98 4.94
N LEU A 261 -11.84 -6.09 4.43
CA LEU A 261 -11.66 -5.88 2.99
C LEU A 261 -10.89 -7.00 2.31
N GLY A 262 -10.00 -7.66 3.05
CA GLY A 262 -9.02 -8.58 2.49
C GLY A 262 -7.75 -7.89 1.96
N ARG A 263 -6.74 -8.71 1.59
CA ARG A 263 -5.41 -8.19 1.21
C ARG A 263 -5.41 -7.47 -0.14
N LEU A 264 -6.15 -7.99 -1.11
CA LEU A 264 -6.24 -7.44 -2.48
C LEU A 264 -7.70 -7.21 -2.86
N SER A 265 -7.99 -6.07 -3.46
CA SER A 265 -9.31 -5.68 -3.96
C SER A 265 -9.18 -4.62 -5.05
N ALA A 266 -10.26 -4.39 -5.80
CA ALA A 266 -10.34 -3.27 -6.74
C ALA A 266 -10.52 -1.92 -6.03
N LEU A 267 -10.91 -1.88 -4.76
CA LEU A 267 -10.89 -0.66 -3.97
C LEU A 267 -9.44 -0.24 -3.71
N CYS A 268 -9.12 1.01 -3.98
CA CYS A 268 -7.77 1.52 -3.79
C CYS A 268 -7.34 1.48 -2.31
N GLY A 269 -6.17 0.88 -2.03
CA GLY A 269 -5.61 0.85 -0.67
C GLY A 269 -5.34 2.24 -0.07
N CYS A 270 -5.20 3.26 -0.91
CA CYS A 270 -5.09 4.65 -0.48
C CYS A 270 -6.34 5.10 0.31
N VAL A 271 -7.56 4.70 -0.09
CA VAL A 271 -8.80 5.02 0.63
C VAL A 271 -8.73 4.56 2.08
N VAL A 272 -8.34 3.30 2.27
CA VAL A 272 -8.21 2.68 3.60
C VAL A 272 -7.14 3.39 4.44
N ALA A 273 -5.98 3.64 3.83
CA ALA A 273 -4.85 4.24 4.54
C ALA A 273 -5.08 5.72 4.87
N ALA A 274 -5.73 6.46 3.99
CA ALA A 274 -6.11 7.85 4.23
C ALA A 274 -7.19 7.96 5.33
N THR A 275 -8.09 6.97 5.45
CA THR A 275 -9.01 6.89 6.59
C THR A 275 -8.25 6.74 7.92
N GLY A 276 -7.20 5.90 7.95
CA GLY A 276 -6.33 5.81 9.11
C GLY A 276 -5.65 7.13 9.45
N SER A 277 -5.04 7.81 8.47
CA SER A 277 -4.39 9.11 8.73
C SER A 277 -5.38 10.21 9.12
N SER A 278 -6.63 10.18 8.63
CA SER A 278 -7.68 11.09 9.09
C SER A 278 -7.94 10.93 10.60
N CYS A 279 -8.00 9.68 11.10
CA CYS A 279 -8.11 9.41 12.54
C CYS A 279 -6.91 9.96 13.32
N GLY A 280 -5.68 9.75 12.83
CA GLY A 280 -4.47 10.25 13.47
C GLY A 280 -4.42 11.78 13.53
N ILE A 281 -4.80 12.46 12.43
CA ILE A 281 -4.87 13.93 12.37
C ILE A 281 -5.95 14.45 13.33
N THR A 282 -7.15 13.86 13.33
CA THR A 282 -8.24 14.24 14.25
C THR A 282 -7.80 14.11 15.70
N TYR A 283 -7.09 13.03 16.07
CA TYR A 283 -6.51 12.86 17.41
C TYR A 283 -5.51 13.98 17.74
N LEU A 284 -4.58 14.31 16.84
CA LEU A 284 -3.59 15.37 17.03
C LEU A 284 -4.22 16.77 17.13
N MET A 285 -5.39 16.97 16.54
CA MET A 285 -6.19 18.19 16.71
C MET A 285 -6.88 18.26 18.07
N GLY A 286 -6.78 17.23 18.91
CA GLY A 286 -7.44 17.13 20.23
C GLY A 286 -8.83 16.52 20.15
N GLY A 287 -9.15 15.85 19.04
CA GLY A 287 -10.47 15.25 18.80
C GLY A 287 -10.78 14.07 19.72
N THR A 288 -12.04 13.96 20.10
CA THR A 288 -12.60 12.86 20.87
C THR A 288 -12.81 11.60 20.02
N TYR A 289 -13.14 10.46 20.67
CA TYR A 289 -13.54 9.25 19.94
C TYR A 289 -14.71 9.49 18.99
N GLU A 290 -15.72 10.26 19.41
CA GLU A 290 -16.86 10.60 18.55
C GLU A 290 -16.41 11.35 17.28
N GLN A 291 -15.54 12.35 17.41
CA GLN A 291 -15.02 13.09 16.27
C GLN A 291 -14.17 12.18 15.35
N ILE A 292 -13.44 11.20 15.89
CA ILE A 292 -12.76 10.18 15.08
C ILE A 292 -13.76 9.33 14.30
N THR A 293 -14.92 8.95 14.90
CA THR A 293 -15.97 8.24 14.13
C THR A 293 -16.51 9.09 12.99
N PHE A 294 -16.71 10.38 13.21
CA PHE A 294 -17.12 11.33 12.15
C PHE A 294 -16.10 11.43 11.02
N ALA A 295 -14.82 11.51 11.36
CA ALA A 295 -13.76 11.54 10.35
C ALA A 295 -13.79 10.28 9.47
N VAL A 296 -13.97 9.08 10.06
CA VAL A 296 -14.10 7.82 9.32
C VAL A 296 -15.32 7.83 8.39
N GLN A 297 -16.48 8.25 8.88
CA GLN A 297 -17.71 8.30 8.08
C GLN A 297 -17.60 9.29 6.92
N ASN A 298 -17.02 10.47 7.14
CA ASN A 298 -16.75 11.47 6.11
C ASN A 298 -15.78 10.91 5.02
N MET A 299 -14.75 10.18 5.42
CA MET A 299 -13.83 9.51 4.50
C MET A 299 -14.53 8.46 3.62
N ILE A 300 -15.37 7.62 4.23
CA ILE A 300 -16.11 6.57 3.52
C ILE A 300 -17.07 7.19 2.49
N ALA A 301 -17.83 8.19 2.91
CA ALA A 301 -18.78 8.88 2.02
C ALA A 301 -18.09 9.48 0.79
N ASN A 302 -16.86 9.98 0.94
CA ASN A 302 -16.14 10.67 -0.15
C ASN A 302 -15.40 9.72 -1.09
N LEU A 303 -14.67 8.71 -0.56
CA LEU A 303 -13.66 8.00 -1.35
C LEU A 303 -14.01 6.56 -1.74
N THR A 304 -15.20 6.05 -1.42
CA THR A 304 -15.58 4.65 -1.71
C THR A 304 -15.46 4.29 -3.20
N GLY A 305 -15.58 5.25 -4.11
CA GLY A 305 -15.47 5.04 -5.55
C GLY A 305 -14.06 5.03 -6.15
N MET A 306 -12.98 5.22 -5.35
CA MET A 306 -11.63 5.23 -5.90
C MET A 306 -11.14 3.80 -6.19
N ILE A 307 -11.01 3.46 -7.47
CA ILE A 307 -10.55 2.14 -7.90
C ILE A 307 -9.02 2.01 -7.94
N CYS A 308 -8.54 0.77 -7.79
CA CYS A 308 -7.13 0.39 -7.94
C CYS A 308 -6.90 -0.24 -9.32
N ASP A 309 -6.08 0.40 -10.12
CA ASP A 309 -5.65 -0.04 -11.45
C ASP A 309 -4.15 -0.38 -11.47
N GLY A 310 -3.65 -0.98 -10.40
CA GLY A 310 -2.26 -1.43 -10.27
C GLY A 310 -1.32 -0.38 -9.65
N ALA A 311 -0.13 -0.85 -9.23
CA ALA A 311 0.91 0.01 -8.67
C ALA A 311 1.72 0.66 -9.79
N LYS A 312 1.86 1.99 -9.74
CA LYS A 312 2.53 2.77 -10.79
C LYS A 312 2.81 4.21 -10.33
N PRO A 313 3.66 4.98 -11.01
CA PRO A 313 3.99 6.35 -10.61
C PRO A 313 2.77 7.25 -10.37
N SER A 314 1.71 7.13 -11.17
CA SER A 314 0.47 7.91 -10.96
C SER A 314 -0.28 7.61 -9.65
N CYS A 315 0.15 6.62 -8.86
CA CYS A 315 -0.36 6.42 -7.50
C CYS A 315 -0.13 7.64 -6.60
N ALA A 316 0.92 8.43 -6.85
CA ALA A 316 1.15 9.69 -6.12
C ALA A 316 -0.05 10.64 -6.19
N LEU A 317 -0.73 10.72 -7.34
CA LEU A 317 -1.97 11.49 -7.50
C LEU A 317 -3.11 10.95 -6.63
N LYS A 318 -3.27 9.62 -6.56
CA LYS A 318 -4.30 9.00 -5.72
C LYS A 318 -4.02 9.20 -4.23
N LEU A 319 -2.75 9.12 -3.83
CA LEU A 319 -2.35 9.41 -2.45
C LEU A 319 -2.66 10.87 -2.10
N SER A 320 -2.30 11.81 -2.97
CA SER A 320 -2.60 13.24 -2.80
C SER A 320 -4.10 13.48 -2.60
N SER A 321 -4.96 12.90 -3.44
CA SER A 321 -6.42 12.99 -3.30
C SER A 321 -6.91 12.38 -1.98
N GLY A 322 -6.40 11.21 -1.62
CA GLY A 322 -6.77 10.53 -0.37
C GLY A 322 -6.42 11.35 0.86
N VAL A 323 -5.20 11.89 0.94
CA VAL A 323 -4.78 12.65 2.12
C VAL A 323 -5.38 14.05 2.17
N SER A 324 -5.72 14.66 1.02
CA SER A 324 -6.54 15.88 0.99
C SER A 324 -7.89 15.64 1.65
N THR A 325 -8.56 14.54 1.28
CA THR A 325 -9.82 14.14 1.89
C THR A 325 -9.66 13.82 3.37
N ALA A 326 -8.53 13.22 3.78
CA ALA A 326 -8.24 12.94 5.19
C ALA A 326 -8.20 14.21 6.04
N VAL A 327 -7.55 15.26 5.52
CA VAL A 327 -7.49 16.57 6.21
C VAL A 327 -8.88 17.21 6.27
N PHE A 328 -9.63 17.22 5.16
CA PHE A 328 -11.00 17.79 5.16
C PHE A 328 -11.92 17.03 6.11
N SER A 329 -11.84 15.71 6.14
CA SER A 329 -12.65 14.88 7.03
C SER A 329 -12.32 15.14 8.50
N ALA A 330 -11.04 15.34 8.83
CA ALA A 330 -10.61 15.70 10.18
C ALA A 330 -11.14 17.10 10.59
N ILE A 331 -11.01 18.10 9.71
CA ILE A 331 -11.51 19.46 9.97
C ILE A 331 -13.02 19.44 10.20
N LEU A 332 -13.80 18.78 9.32
CA LEU A 332 -15.24 18.66 9.49
C LEU A 332 -15.60 17.96 10.80
N ALA A 333 -14.89 16.90 11.15
CA ALA A 333 -15.12 16.16 12.39
C ALA A 333 -14.87 17.05 13.63
N MET A 334 -13.84 17.89 13.61
CA MET A 334 -13.56 18.83 14.71
C MET A 334 -14.69 19.87 14.89
N GLU A 335 -15.35 20.25 13.81
CA GLU A 335 -16.54 21.12 13.83
C GLU A 335 -17.86 20.36 14.08
N HIS A 336 -17.77 19.10 14.55
CA HIS A 336 -18.92 18.21 14.76
C HIS A 336 -19.81 18.03 13.52
N LYS A 337 -19.19 18.04 12.33
CA LYS A 337 -19.85 17.78 11.05
C LYS A 337 -19.55 16.39 10.56
N CYS A 338 -20.62 15.62 10.32
CA CYS A 338 -20.55 14.25 9.85
C CYS A 338 -21.60 14.02 8.77
N VAL A 339 -21.27 13.23 7.76
CA VAL A 339 -22.23 12.71 6.79
C VAL A 339 -23.22 11.82 7.53
N SER A 340 -24.50 12.06 7.32
CA SER A 340 -25.56 11.39 8.05
C SER A 340 -25.89 10.00 7.48
N SER A 341 -26.59 9.19 8.28
CA SER A 341 -27.00 7.84 7.88
C SER A 341 -28.09 7.79 6.80
N VAL A 342 -28.64 8.93 6.40
CA VAL A 342 -29.56 9.01 5.25
C VAL A 342 -28.79 9.24 3.93
N GLU A 343 -27.47 9.39 3.99
CA GLU A 343 -26.62 9.67 2.82
C GLU A 343 -25.84 8.42 2.41
N GLY A 344 -26.22 7.85 1.27
CA GLY A 344 -25.47 6.77 0.62
C GLY A 344 -25.31 5.51 1.48
N ILE A 345 -24.04 5.10 1.72
CA ILE A 345 -23.72 3.85 2.43
C ILE A 345 -23.37 4.04 3.91
N ILE A 346 -23.52 5.25 4.42
CA ILE A 346 -23.21 5.57 5.81
C ILE A 346 -24.28 5.02 6.74
N ASP A 347 -23.85 4.50 7.89
CA ASP A 347 -24.71 4.03 8.98
C ASP A 347 -24.42 4.87 10.24
N ASN A 348 -25.35 4.93 11.19
CA ASN A 348 -25.11 5.57 12.49
C ASN A 348 -23.99 4.90 13.28
N ASP A 349 -23.78 3.61 13.06
CA ASP A 349 -22.66 2.83 13.59
C ASP A 349 -21.48 2.90 12.61
N VAL A 350 -20.36 3.46 13.06
CA VAL A 350 -19.14 3.59 12.27
C VAL A 350 -18.59 2.24 11.79
N ASP A 351 -18.66 1.20 12.61
CA ASP A 351 -18.21 -0.14 12.25
C ASP A 351 -19.09 -0.77 11.17
N ARG A 352 -20.40 -0.42 11.11
CA ARG A 352 -21.28 -0.79 9.99
C ARG A 352 -20.93 -0.02 8.73
N SER A 353 -20.62 1.27 8.83
CA SER A 353 -20.14 2.06 7.69
C SER A 353 -18.86 1.47 7.11
N ILE A 354 -17.90 1.05 7.95
CA ILE A 354 -16.71 0.33 7.53
C ILE A 354 -17.05 -1.00 6.85
N ARG A 355 -18.00 -1.77 7.41
CA ARG A 355 -18.46 -3.03 6.77
C ARG A 355 -19.10 -2.79 5.40
N ASN A 356 -19.88 -1.72 5.24
CA ASN A 356 -20.49 -1.35 3.96
C ASN A 356 -19.42 -1.03 2.91
N LEU A 357 -18.41 -0.20 3.26
CA LEU A 357 -17.25 0.07 2.42
C LEU A 357 -16.52 -1.22 2.01
N THR A 358 -16.19 -2.06 2.99
CA THR A 358 -15.40 -3.27 2.75
C THR A 358 -16.16 -4.31 1.94
N ARG A 359 -17.49 -4.40 2.11
CA ARG A 359 -18.36 -5.26 1.31
C ARG A 359 -18.40 -4.82 -0.16
N ILE A 360 -18.47 -3.51 -0.44
CA ILE A 360 -18.36 -2.99 -1.80
C ILE A 360 -17.00 -3.38 -2.39
N GLY A 361 -15.90 -3.14 -1.68
CA GLY A 361 -14.56 -3.42 -2.17
C GLY A 361 -14.27 -4.92 -2.36
N SER A 362 -14.74 -5.78 -1.46
CA SER A 362 -14.44 -7.23 -1.49
C SER A 362 -15.38 -8.03 -2.37
N GLN A 363 -16.63 -7.61 -2.52
CA GLN A 363 -17.68 -8.32 -3.25
C GLN A 363 -18.16 -7.53 -4.48
N GLY A 364 -18.54 -6.26 -4.30
CA GLY A 364 -19.15 -5.45 -5.35
C GLY A 364 -18.19 -5.07 -6.48
N MET A 365 -16.88 -5.02 -6.22
CA MET A 365 -15.88 -4.61 -7.21
C MET A 365 -15.16 -5.78 -7.89
N ASN A 366 -15.62 -7.02 -7.77
CA ASN A 366 -14.94 -8.17 -8.39
C ASN A 366 -14.96 -8.09 -9.92
N GLU A 367 -16.08 -7.71 -10.53
CA GLU A 367 -16.15 -7.52 -11.98
C GLU A 367 -15.35 -6.28 -12.44
N THR A 368 -15.33 -5.23 -11.63
CA THR A 368 -14.46 -4.05 -11.88
C THR A 368 -12.99 -4.46 -11.93
N ASP A 369 -12.56 -5.36 -11.04
CA ASP A 369 -11.16 -5.83 -10.98
C ASP A 369 -10.77 -6.61 -12.24
N LYS A 370 -11.66 -7.48 -12.73
CA LYS A 370 -11.49 -8.21 -13.99
C LYS A 370 -11.43 -7.27 -15.19
N LEU A 371 -12.39 -6.32 -15.28
CA LEU A 371 -12.45 -5.36 -16.37
C LEU A 371 -11.21 -4.46 -16.41
N VAL A 372 -10.72 -4.01 -15.25
CA VAL A 372 -9.49 -3.21 -15.16
C VAL A 372 -8.30 -4.01 -15.69
N LEU A 373 -8.16 -5.28 -15.32
CA LEU A 373 -7.08 -6.13 -15.83
C LEU A 373 -7.21 -6.34 -17.35
N ASP A 374 -8.40 -6.63 -17.85
CA ASP A 374 -8.66 -6.80 -19.28
C ASP A 374 -8.23 -5.55 -20.07
N ILE A 375 -8.66 -4.36 -19.64
CA ILE A 375 -8.23 -3.09 -20.25
C ILE A 375 -6.71 -2.95 -20.21
N MET A 376 -6.07 -3.27 -19.08
CA MET A 376 -4.61 -3.09 -18.94
C MET A 376 -3.81 -4.03 -19.84
N THR A 377 -4.30 -5.26 -20.07
CA THR A 377 -3.60 -6.27 -20.88
C THR A 377 -3.86 -6.15 -22.38
N HIS A 378 -4.93 -5.46 -22.78
CA HIS A 378 -5.31 -5.28 -24.20
C HIS A 378 -5.13 -3.84 -24.69
N LYS A 379 -4.35 -3.03 -24.01
CA LYS A 379 -3.99 -1.69 -24.50
C LYS A 379 -3.21 -1.82 -25.81
N GLN A 380 -3.66 -1.10 -26.83
CA GLN A 380 -2.82 -0.82 -27.99
C GLN A 380 -1.77 0.20 -27.55
N CYS A 381 -0.51 -0.19 -27.52
CA CYS A 381 0.60 0.74 -27.40
C CYS A 381 0.90 1.26 -28.79
N ASP A 382 0.55 2.51 -29.04
CA ASP A 382 0.96 3.25 -30.24
C ASP A 382 2.46 3.54 -30.18
#